data_1a8b9006aa59185c4bc93376be28f6e6
#
_entry.id   1a8b9006aa59185c4bc93376be28f6e6
#
_cell.length_a   1.000
_cell.length_b   1.000
_cell.length_c   1.000
_cell.angle_alpha   90.00
_cell.angle_beta   90.00
_cell.angle_gamma   90.00
#
_symmetry.space_group_name_H-M   'P 1'
#
loop_
_entity.id
_entity.type
_entity.pdbx_description
1 polymer ?
#
loop_
_entity_poly.entity_id
_entity_poly.type
_entity_poly.pdbx_seq_one_letter_code
_entity_poly.pdbx_strand_id
1 'polypeptide(L)'
;MSKKYFNSGKVYEVENIEFSIDGCVIVIPEGNEAVKKSAQLFLDYYKAQGIELKMTEDSAEPCEKEILIGETNRIERKRVLPEGMVVSELTEDGKLLITGGHAVTVECAVKRFIRLKKNEGEIVTFSEFTDFQSRKPGGYEYVWGDEFEDSEFDLTKWNFKARMGGTAQVKVSCDRDVLKIYDGHATLRAMHWTDPEDENKKYKVPMSLCTHDTMNFDYGYAEIRANVPYINGVWPSFWATTSCTVKGSRNMEWHAEIDCFEVFGSPDTAVANIHKWYDEFDFRAVYQKEYRHTQYPRGERPRWTAPNPETINDEWHTYGFEKTETVVNFYVDGNFIGSCDIVNSYDIHPDMSVFQDPIFLIMNNHVFDETARYQPNLISDNPEKLPADYHIDWVRLYMKPDKGNIYINETPAEYPDRNASQKAK
;
A
#
# COMPACT_ATOMS: atom_id res chain seq x y z
N MET A 1 20.03 18.80 -9.82
CA MET A 1 18.71 18.72 -10.48
C MET A 1 17.72 18.21 -9.45
N SER A 2 16.78 19.01 -8.99
CA SER A 2 15.72 18.60 -8.09
C SER A 2 14.81 17.60 -8.82
N LYS A 3 14.68 16.37 -8.30
CA LYS A 3 13.62 15.45 -8.73
C LYS A 3 12.33 15.89 -8.07
N LYS A 4 11.33 16.21 -8.88
CA LYS A 4 9.98 16.51 -8.42
C LYS A 4 9.22 15.19 -8.26
N TYR A 5 8.81 14.87 -7.04
CA TYR A 5 7.84 13.82 -6.81
C TYR A 5 6.45 14.40 -6.95
N PHE A 6 5.61 13.77 -7.77
CA PHE A 6 4.22 14.17 -7.92
C PHE A 6 3.46 13.86 -6.64
N ASN A 7 3.05 14.90 -5.99
CA ASN A 7 2.42 14.82 -4.73
C ASN A 7 1.32 15.85 -4.68
N SER A 8 0.05 15.51 -4.65
CA SER A 8 -1.10 16.41 -4.42
C SER A 8 -0.79 17.91 -4.62
N GLY A 9 -0.08 18.26 -5.69
CA GLY A 9 0.35 19.62 -6.04
C GLY A 9 1.50 20.20 -5.22
N LYS A 10 2.07 19.49 -4.24
CA LYS A 10 3.26 19.92 -3.49
C LYS A 10 4.48 19.16 -3.97
N VAL A 11 5.46 19.92 -4.37
CA VAL A 11 6.79 19.45 -4.80
C VAL A 11 7.71 19.62 -3.63
N TYR A 12 8.34 18.56 -3.12
CA TYR A 12 9.46 18.72 -2.22
C TYR A 12 10.78 18.67 -2.99
N GLU A 13 11.69 19.52 -2.59
CA GLU A 13 12.99 19.62 -3.21
C GLU A 13 13.94 18.61 -2.57
N VAL A 14 14.58 17.83 -3.42
CA VAL A 14 15.66 16.92 -3.03
C VAL A 14 16.96 17.58 -3.47
N GLU A 15 17.85 17.82 -2.54
CA GLU A 15 19.15 18.41 -2.78
C GLU A 15 20.26 17.40 -2.44
N ASN A 16 21.31 17.34 -3.29
CA ASN A 16 22.51 16.60 -2.98
C ASN A 16 23.58 17.61 -2.50
N ILE A 17 24.17 17.33 -1.36
CA ILE A 17 25.17 18.20 -0.69
C ILE A 17 26.45 17.38 -0.49
N GLU A 18 27.62 18.02 -0.65
CA GLU A 18 28.89 17.42 -0.31
C GLU A 18 28.96 17.09 1.20
N PHE A 19 29.14 15.84 1.52
CA PHE A 19 29.29 15.34 2.87
C PHE A 19 29.95 13.96 2.87
N SER A 20 30.98 13.80 3.68
CA SER A 20 31.68 12.50 3.80
C SER A 20 31.07 11.66 4.90
N ILE A 21 30.50 10.53 4.53
CA ILE A 21 30.00 9.50 5.46
C ILE A 21 31.16 8.75 6.15
N ASP A 22 32.31 8.65 5.46
CA ASP A 22 33.47 7.94 6.02
C ASP A 22 33.99 8.56 7.32
N GLY A 23 34.24 7.72 8.30
CA GLY A 23 34.66 8.11 9.63
C GLY A 23 33.55 8.65 10.55
N CYS A 24 32.29 8.63 10.09
CA CYS A 24 31.16 9.00 10.95
C CYS A 24 30.78 7.86 11.93
N VAL A 25 30.16 8.25 13.03
CA VAL A 25 29.50 7.34 13.97
C VAL A 25 27.98 7.54 13.89
N ILE A 26 27.25 6.47 13.72
CA ILE A 26 25.78 6.50 13.78
C ILE A 26 25.35 6.57 15.23
N VAL A 27 24.51 7.54 15.55
CA VAL A 27 23.93 7.73 16.89
C VAL A 27 22.42 7.51 16.81
N ILE A 28 21.89 6.65 17.68
CA ILE A 28 20.48 6.33 17.79
C ILE A 28 19.96 6.64 19.20
N PRO A 29 18.65 6.85 19.39
CA PRO A 29 18.06 7.00 20.71
C PRO A 29 18.28 5.76 21.57
N GLU A 30 18.64 5.92 22.83
CA GLU A 30 18.86 4.83 23.77
C GLU A 30 17.61 3.95 23.91
N GLY A 31 17.82 2.62 23.83
CA GLY A 31 16.77 1.63 24.03
C GLY A 31 15.70 1.56 22.95
N ASN A 32 15.84 2.26 21.82
CA ASN A 32 14.86 2.25 20.74
C ASN A 32 15.20 1.18 19.68
N GLU A 33 14.68 -0.04 19.87
CA GLU A 33 14.94 -1.17 18.98
C GLU A 33 14.39 -0.97 17.56
N ALA A 34 13.32 -0.22 17.37
CA ALA A 34 12.78 0.05 16.03
C ALA A 34 13.71 0.96 15.24
N VAL A 35 14.20 2.05 15.84
CA VAL A 35 15.17 2.93 15.21
C VAL A 35 16.50 2.21 14.98
N LYS A 36 16.92 1.32 15.89
CA LYS A 36 18.11 0.50 15.74
C LYS A 36 18.06 -0.40 14.51
N LYS A 37 16.88 -1.01 14.21
CA LYS A 37 16.68 -1.78 12.98
C LYS A 37 16.86 -0.90 11.74
N SER A 38 16.29 0.32 11.75
CA SER A 38 16.45 1.27 10.66
C SER A 38 17.91 1.70 10.46
N ALA A 39 18.63 1.94 11.55
CA ALA A 39 20.05 2.27 11.50
C ALA A 39 20.91 1.09 11.00
N GLN A 40 20.50 -0.15 11.26
CA GLN A 40 21.16 -1.33 10.72
C GLN A 40 21.07 -1.40 9.20
N LEU A 41 19.93 -1.00 8.58
CA LEU A 41 19.82 -0.92 7.12
C LEU A 41 20.85 0.06 6.53
N PHE A 42 21.05 1.19 7.21
CA PHE A 42 22.05 2.19 6.79
C PHE A 42 23.47 1.63 6.89
N LEU A 43 23.80 0.95 8.00
CA LEU A 43 25.09 0.28 8.21
C LEU A 43 25.37 -0.75 7.10
N ASP A 44 24.41 -1.63 6.83
CA ASP A 44 24.54 -2.71 5.86
C ASP A 44 24.75 -2.17 4.45
N TYR A 45 24.03 -1.10 4.10
CA TYR A 45 24.20 -0.41 2.81
C TYR A 45 25.64 0.12 2.65
N TYR A 46 26.17 0.86 3.64
CA TYR A 46 27.50 1.43 3.53
C TYR A 46 28.61 0.37 3.64
N LYS A 47 28.42 -0.67 4.42
CA LYS A 47 29.31 -1.82 4.47
C LYS A 47 29.42 -2.50 3.10
N ALA A 48 28.32 -2.64 2.37
CA ALA A 48 28.33 -3.16 1.00
C ALA A 48 29.10 -2.24 0.02
N GLN A 49 29.24 -0.94 0.34
CA GLN A 49 30.04 0.03 -0.41
C GLN A 49 31.51 0.07 0.08
N GLY A 50 31.91 -0.78 1.02
CA GLY A 50 33.27 -0.81 1.57
C GLY A 50 33.55 0.23 2.67
N ILE A 51 32.53 0.92 3.19
CA ILE A 51 32.64 1.89 4.29
C ILE A 51 32.17 1.26 5.59
N GLU A 52 33.07 1.13 6.55
CA GLU A 52 32.76 0.60 7.88
C GLU A 52 32.37 1.73 8.83
N LEU A 53 31.11 1.71 9.28
CA LEU A 53 30.58 2.66 10.25
C LEU A 53 30.39 1.95 11.60
N LYS A 54 30.46 2.73 12.68
CA LYS A 54 30.07 2.27 14.02
C LYS A 54 28.72 2.83 14.39
N MET A 55 27.98 2.11 15.21
CA MET A 55 26.70 2.57 15.79
C MET A 55 26.82 2.60 17.31
N THR A 56 26.27 3.64 17.92
CA THR A 56 26.18 3.82 19.37
C THR A 56 24.83 4.44 19.74
N GLU A 57 24.49 4.35 21.02
CA GLU A 57 23.32 5.04 21.56
C GLU A 57 23.69 6.48 21.98
N ASP A 58 22.71 7.34 22.07
CA ASP A 58 22.88 8.76 22.38
C ASP A 58 23.25 9.04 23.86
N SER A 59 23.28 8.01 24.71
CA SER A 59 23.89 8.04 26.03
C SER A 59 25.43 8.05 26.01
N ALA A 60 26.07 7.69 24.88
CA ALA A 60 27.51 7.74 24.71
C ALA A 60 28.01 9.19 24.56
N GLU A 61 29.27 9.44 24.85
CA GLU A 61 29.92 10.75 24.68
C GLU A 61 29.87 11.18 23.20
N PRO A 62 29.53 12.46 22.92
CA PRO A 62 29.53 12.99 21.55
C PRO A 62 30.90 12.91 20.87
N CYS A 63 30.88 12.69 19.55
CA CYS A 63 32.07 12.78 18.72
C CYS A 63 31.91 13.81 17.59
N GLU A 64 33.00 14.14 16.92
CA GLU A 64 33.05 15.24 15.94
C GLU A 64 32.16 14.96 14.72
N LYS A 65 32.11 13.71 14.27
CA LYS A 65 31.36 13.32 13.08
C LYS A 65 30.26 12.32 13.44
N GLU A 66 29.04 12.79 13.49
CA GLU A 66 27.88 11.96 13.85
C GLU A 66 26.83 11.96 12.74
N ILE A 67 26.21 10.80 12.55
CA ILE A 67 24.98 10.62 11.77
C ILE A 67 23.89 10.26 12.76
N LEU A 68 22.89 11.12 12.90
CA LEU A 68 21.80 10.96 13.83
C LEU A 68 20.64 10.26 13.12
N ILE A 69 20.26 9.06 13.59
CA ILE A 69 19.10 8.35 13.07
C ILE A 69 18.03 8.30 14.15
N GLY A 70 16.86 8.89 13.83
CA GLY A 70 15.78 9.10 14.80
C GLY A 70 15.99 10.34 15.68
N GLU A 71 15.11 10.51 16.65
CA GLU A 71 15.18 11.63 17.61
C GLU A 71 16.18 11.33 18.74
N THR A 72 17.40 11.79 18.59
CA THR A 72 18.46 11.65 19.60
C THR A 72 18.52 12.86 20.54
N ASN A 73 19.19 12.73 21.68
CA ASN A 73 19.46 13.82 22.61
C ASN A 73 20.53 14.82 22.09
N ARG A 74 21.12 14.54 20.90
CA ARG A 74 22.10 15.43 20.23
C ARG A 74 21.45 16.67 19.63
N ILE A 75 20.13 16.70 19.51
CA ILE A 75 19.38 17.80 18.90
C ILE A 75 18.86 18.69 20.02
N GLU A 76 19.32 19.96 20.07
CA GLU A 76 18.95 20.91 21.11
C GLU A 76 17.46 21.27 21.11
N ARG A 77 16.80 21.24 19.93
CA ARG A 77 15.37 21.48 19.79
C ARG A 77 14.67 20.21 19.34
N LYS A 78 14.05 19.51 20.26
CA LYS A 78 13.12 18.45 19.91
C LYS A 78 11.98 19.04 19.08
N ARG A 79 11.93 18.66 17.81
CA ARG A 79 10.78 18.96 16.96
C ARG A 79 9.74 17.87 17.21
N VAL A 80 8.50 18.27 17.47
CA VAL A 80 7.39 17.31 17.37
C VAL A 80 7.08 17.17 15.89
N LEU A 81 7.63 16.13 15.27
CA LEU A 81 7.35 15.83 13.88
C LEU A 81 5.99 15.13 13.74
N PRO A 82 5.18 15.51 12.76
CA PRO A 82 3.99 14.75 12.40
C PRO A 82 4.32 13.29 12.05
N GLU A 83 3.44 12.34 12.36
CA GLU A 83 3.68 10.90 12.16
C GLU A 83 4.16 10.54 10.74
N GLY A 84 3.59 11.17 9.71
CA GLY A 84 3.95 10.92 8.31
C GLY A 84 5.19 11.67 7.81
N MET A 85 5.85 12.47 8.65
CA MET A 85 6.99 13.27 8.21
C MET A 85 8.26 12.43 8.09
N VAL A 86 9.00 12.63 7.01
CA VAL A 86 10.32 12.07 6.75
C VAL A 86 11.32 13.20 6.48
N VAL A 87 12.49 13.12 7.09
CA VAL A 87 13.51 14.19 7.06
C VAL A 87 14.90 13.60 6.86
N SER A 88 15.67 14.21 5.97
CA SER A 88 17.13 14.12 5.91
C SER A 88 17.69 15.52 5.77
N GLU A 89 18.47 15.99 6.73
CA GLU A 89 19.02 17.35 6.74
C GLU A 89 20.39 17.40 7.42
N LEU A 90 21.16 18.45 7.15
CA LEU A 90 22.31 18.82 7.98
C LEU A 90 21.82 19.69 9.14
N THR A 91 22.26 19.35 10.35
CA THR A 91 22.05 20.18 11.52
C THR A 91 22.94 21.42 11.49
N GLU A 92 22.66 22.43 12.30
CA GLU A 92 23.47 23.67 12.37
C GLU A 92 24.94 23.41 12.74
N ASP A 93 25.20 22.32 13.50
CA ASP A 93 26.54 21.88 13.89
C ASP A 93 27.15 20.85 12.90
N GLY A 94 26.56 20.70 11.72
CA GLY A 94 27.12 19.94 10.59
C GLY A 94 26.97 18.41 10.70
N LYS A 95 26.07 17.90 11.53
CA LYS A 95 25.74 16.47 11.60
C LYS A 95 24.64 16.13 10.59
N LEU A 96 24.66 14.90 10.07
CA LEU A 96 23.57 14.40 9.25
C LEU A 96 22.46 13.86 10.15
N LEU A 97 21.25 14.43 10.03
CA LEU A 97 20.04 13.92 10.69
C LEU A 97 19.16 13.22 9.67
N ILE A 98 18.79 11.96 9.97
CA ILE A 98 17.80 11.17 9.22
C ILE A 98 16.74 10.74 10.22
N THR A 99 15.51 11.27 10.10
CA THR A 99 14.47 11.02 11.09
C THR A 99 13.07 11.08 10.50
N GLY A 100 12.07 10.76 11.31
CA GLY A 100 10.66 10.81 10.97
C GLY A 100 9.79 10.98 12.20
N GLY A 101 8.52 11.29 12.02
CA GLY A 101 7.57 11.51 13.12
C GLY A 101 7.11 10.22 13.84
N HIS A 102 7.45 9.06 13.29
CA HIS A 102 7.16 7.74 13.85
C HIS A 102 8.29 6.76 13.49
N ALA A 103 8.42 5.66 14.22
CA ALA A 103 9.47 4.67 13.95
C ALA A 103 9.47 4.15 12.50
N VAL A 104 8.30 3.96 11.92
CA VAL A 104 8.14 3.55 10.51
C VAL A 104 8.62 4.62 9.55
N THR A 105 8.34 5.89 9.82
CA THR A 105 8.81 6.98 8.97
C THR A 105 10.30 7.27 9.13
N VAL A 106 10.92 6.87 10.26
CA VAL A 106 12.40 6.82 10.38
C VAL A 106 12.96 5.77 9.43
N GLU A 107 12.38 4.59 9.37
CA GLU A 107 12.79 3.54 8.41
C GLU A 107 12.62 4.02 6.97
N CYS A 108 11.48 4.62 6.65
CA CYS A 108 11.19 5.23 5.37
C CYS A 108 12.25 6.29 5.01
N ALA A 109 12.61 7.18 5.95
CA ALA A 109 13.63 8.20 5.73
C ALA A 109 15.00 7.59 5.40
N VAL A 110 15.40 6.53 6.10
CA VAL A 110 16.65 5.81 5.84
C VAL A 110 16.64 5.16 4.45
N LYS A 111 15.58 4.42 4.10
CA LYS A 111 15.44 3.77 2.80
C LYS A 111 15.39 4.78 1.65
N ARG A 112 14.64 5.88 1.83
CA ARG A 112 14.57 6.99 0.87
C ARG A 112 15.92 7.66 0.68
N PHE A 113 16.67 7.90 1.76
CA PHE A 113 18.02 8.43 1.69
C PHE A 113 18.92 7.52 0.83
N ILE A 114 18.93 6.22 1.08
CA ILE A 114 19.71 5.23 0.33
C ILE A 114 19.32 5.22 -1.15
N ARG A 115 18.02 5.21 -1.45
CA ARG A 115 17.48 5.19 -2.82
C ARG A 115 17.82 6.45 -3.62
N LEU A 116 17.75 7.62 -2.99
CA LEU A 116 17.94 8.91 -3.65
C LEU A 116 19.40 9.32 -3.77
N LYS A 117 20.29 8.71 -3.00
CA LYS A 117 21.73 8.99 -3.08
C LYS A 117 22.27 8.63 -4.46
N LYS A 118 22.99 9.56 -5.11
CA LYS A 118 23.47 9.39 -6.47
C LYS A 118 24.99 9.21 -6.57
N ASN A 119 25.75 9.93 -5.74
CA ASN A 119 27.21 10.03 -5.89
C ASN A 119 27.90 9.68 -4.57
N GLU A 120 29.12 9.15 -4.69
CA GLU A 120 30.01 9.04 -3.53
C GLU A 120 30.43 10.44 -3.03
N GLY A 121 30.57 10.59 -1.71
CA GLY A 121 30.93 11.88 -1.11
C GLY A 121 29.79 12.89 -0.99
N GLU A 122 28.58 12.55 -1.45
CA GLU A 122 27.40 13.39 -1.29
C GLU A 122 26.38 12.72 -0.38
N ILE A 123 25.58 13.54 0.30
CA ILE A 123 24.36 13.12 0.98
C ILE A 123 23.15 13.70 0.26
N VAL A 124 21.99 13.11 0.48
CA VAL A 124 20.72 13.63 0.01
C VAL A 124 19.95 14.25 1.17
N THR A 125 19.53 15.50 1.00
CA THR A 125 18.66 16.18 1.97
C THR A 125 17.25 16.29 1.40
N PHE A 126 16.28 16.07 2.26
CA PHE A 126 14.86 16.24 1.95
C PHE A 126 14.07 16.50 3.24
N SER A 127 13.04 17.26 3.13
CA SER A 127 12.05 17.40 4.19
C SER A 127 10.70 17.27 3.53
N GLU A 128 10.04 16.18 3.77
CA GLU A 128 8.69 15.97 3.32
C GLU A 128 7.74 16.30 4.46
N PHE A 129 7.28 17.55 4.48
CA PHE A 129 6.09 17.93 5.21
C PHE A 129 4.93 17.76 4.25
N THR A 130 4.40 16.58 4.21
CA THR A 130 3.28 16.30 3.35
C THR A 130 1.99 16.35 4.14
N ASP A 131 0.92 16.75 3.50
CA ASP A 131 -0.44 16.50 3.94
C ASP A 131 -0.74 14.97 4.00
N PHE A 132 0.30 14.15 4.00
CA PHE A 132 0.32 12.69 4.11
C PHE A 132 0.21 12.17 5.53
N GLN A 133 -0.15 13.01 6.44
CA GLN A 133 -0.67 12.48 7.67
C GLN A 133 -1.86 11.61 7.30
N SER A 134 -1.80 10.37 7.73
CA SER A 134 -2.99 9.55 7.78
C SER A 134 -4.09 10.39 8.43
N ARG A 135 -5.19 10.55 7.71
CA ARG A 135 -6.36 11.27 8.23
C ARG A 135 -7.25 10.32 9.02
N LYS A 136 -6.62 9.39 9.71
CA LYS A 136 -7.29 8.38 10.53
C LYS A 136 -8.22 9.02 11.56
N PRO A 137 -9.33 8.35 11.89
CA PRO A 137 -10.17 8.75 13.01
C PRO A 137 -9.38 8.80 14.32
N GLY A 138 -9.80 9.67 15.28
CA GLY A 138 -9.10 9.82 16.54
C GLY A 138 -9.01 8.54 17.37
N GLY A 139 -7.92 8.38 18.13
CA GLY A 139 -7.69 7.24 19.02
C GLY A 139 -7.14 5.98 18.36
N TYR A 140 -6.73 6.05 17.10
CA TYR A 140 -6.05 4.98 16.39
C TYR A 140 -4.54 5.16 16.43
N GLU A 141 -3.80 4.05 16.60
CA GLU A 141 -2.35 3.98 16.60
C GLU A 141 -1.87 3.11 15.43
N TYR A 142 -0.73 3.47 14.84
CA TYR A 142 -0.12 2.70 13.76
C TYR A 142 0.31 1.32 14.26
N VAL A 143 -0.04 0.26 13.53
CA VAL A 143 0.32 -1.11 13.89
C VAL A 143 1.01 -1.88 12.76
N TRP A 144 0.77 -1.52 11.50
CA TRP A 144 1.35 -2.19 10.34
C TRP A 144 1.30 -1.30 9.11
N GLY A 145 2.21 -1.49 8.15
CA GLY A 145 2.16 -0.85 6.86
C GLY A 145 3.41 -1.05 6.02
N ASP A 146 3.39 -0.47 4.83
CA ASP A 146 4.50 -0.43 3.90
C ASP A 146 4.51 0.91 3.15
N GLU A 147 5.68 1.53 3.10
CA GLU A 147 5.92 2.80 2.42
C GLU A 147 6.57 2.59 1.03
N PHE A 148 6.73 1.35 0.59
CA PHE A 148 7.28 0.95 -0.71
C PHE A 148 8.61 1.62 -1.10
N GLU A 149 9.46 1.91 -0.12
CA GLU A 149 10.78 2.51 -0.35
C GLU A 149 11.86 1.50 -0.76
N ASP A 150 11.57 0.21 -0.67
CA ASP A 150 12.46 -0.86 -1.11
C ASP A 150 12.47 -0.99 -2.65
N SER A 151 13.42 -1.74 -3.19
CA SER A 151 13.48 -2.05 -4.62
C SER A 151 12.60 -3.24 -5.03
N GLU A 152 12.19 -4.05 -4.07
CA GLU A 152 11.37 -5.25 -4.21
C GLU A 152 10.31 -5.29 -3.12
N PHE A 153 9.22 -6.03 -3.37
CA PHE A 153 8.20 -6.24 -2.37
C PHE A 153 8.73 -7.06 -1.19
N ASP A 154 8.43 -6.60 0.01
CA ASP A 154 8.70 -7.35 1.24
C ASP A 154 7.74 -8.53 1.35
N LEU A 155 8.25 -9.74 1.13
CA LEU A 155 7.45 -10.97 1.15
C LEU A 155 6.99 -11.40 2.55
N THR A 156 7.46 -10.75 3.61
CA THR A 156 6.89 -10.91 4.95
C THR A 156 5.60 -10.11 5.13
N LYS A 157 5.38 -9.11 4.27
CA LYS A 157 4.18 -8.26 4.25
C LYS A 157 3.23 -8.64 3.13
N TRP A 158 3.76 -8.98 1.95
CA TRP A 158 2.98 -9.10 0.71
C TRP A 158 2.99 -10.51 0.14
N ASN A 159 1.86 -10.87 -0.42
CA ASN A 159 1.66 -12.07 -1.21
C ASN A 159 1.01 -11.69 -2.54
N PHE A 160 1.10 -12.57 -3.52
CA PHE A 160 0.56 -12.39 -4.86
C PHE A 160 -0.45 -13.49 -5.15
N LYS A 161 -1.70 -13.13 -5.33
CA LYS A 161 -2.78 -14.08 -5.65
C LYS A 161 -3.53 -13.62 -6.88
N ALA A 162 -3.93 -14.56 -7.73
CA ALA A 162 -4.82 -14.29 -8.84
C ALA A 162 -6.26 -14.24 -8.34
N ARG A 163 -6.63 -13.20 -7.57
CA ARG A 163 -8.01 -13.04 -7.07
C ARG A 163 -8.97 -12.70 -8.19
N MET A 164 -8.52 -11.85 -9.13
CA MET A 164 -9.21 -11.65 -10.39
C MET A 164 -8.60 -12.60 -11.42
N GLY A 165 -9.35 -13.60 -11.85
CA GLY A 165 -8.88 -14.57 -12.84
C GLY A 165 -8.60 -13.94 -14.20
N GLY A 166 -7.68 -14.52 -14.96
CA GLY A 166 -7.52 -14.18 -16.36
C GLY A 166 -8.77 -14.55 -17.16
N THR A 167 -9.11 -13.74 -18.14
CA THR A 167 -10.17 -14.03 -19.13
C THR A 167 -9.57 -14.60 -20.41
N ALA A 168 -10.40 -14.84 -21.41
CA ALA A 168 -9.89 -15.27 -22.73
C ALA A 168 -8.87 -14.27 -23.31
N GLN A 169 -9.03 -12.97 -23.03
CA GLN A 169 -8.19 -11.92 -23.59
C GLN A 169 -7.18 -11.33 -22.60
N VAL A 170 -7.27 -11.65 -21.30
CA VAL A 170 -6.43 -11.07 -20.24
C VAL A 170 -5.50 -12.13 -19.65
N LYS A 171 -4.22 -11.84 -19.62
CA LYS A 171 -3.21 -12.56 -18.85
C LYS A 171 -2.94 -11.85 -17.53
N VAL A 172 -3.08 -12.58 -16.44
CA VAL A 172 -2.68 -12.13 -15.11
C VAL A 172 -1.23 -12.55 -14.85
N SER A 173 -0.39 -11.63 -14.40
CA SER A 173 1.05 -11.87 -14.22
C SER A 173 1.63 -11.13 -13.02
N CYS A 174 2.72 -11.66 -12.47
CA CYS A 174 3.56 -10.98 -11.49
C CYS A 174 4.88 -10.44 -12.10
N ASP A 175 4.98 -10.41 -13.43
CA ASP A 175 6.17 -9.89 -14.12
C ASP A 175 6.39 -8.40 -13.78
N ARG A 176 7.66 -7.98 -13.81
CA ARG A 176 8.06 -6.60 -13.47
C ARG A 176 7.55 -5.52 -14.42
N ASP A 177 7.05 -5.86 -15.58
CA ASP A 177 6.42 -4.92 -16.51
C ASP A 177 5.01 -4.51 -16.04
N VAL A 178 4.33 -5.34 -15.25
CA VAL A 178 3.00 -5.07 -14.71
C VAL A 178 2.94 -4.90 -13.19
N LEU A 179 3.92 -5.44 -12.43
CA LEU A 179 3.93 -5.38 -10.97
C LEU A 179 5.34 -5.13 -10.45
N LYS A 180 5.59 -3.96 -9.88
CA LYS A 180 6.92 -3.56 -9.40
C LYS A 180 6.85 -2.47 -8.34
N ILE A 181 7.94 -2.33 -7.58
CA ILE A 181 8.26 -1.10 -6.87
C ILE A 181 9.17 -0.27 -7.77
N TYR A 182 8.85 0.99 -7.94
CA TYR A 182 9.62 1.93 -8.71
C TYR A 182 9.50 3.34 -8.12
N ASP A 183 10.62 3.94 -7.85
CA ASP A 183 10.74 5.31 -7.35
C ASP A 183 9.90 5.59 -6.08
N GLY A 184 9.88 4.62 -5.14
CA GLY A 184 9.16 4.72 -3.88
C GLY A 184 7.65 4.46 -3.97
N HIS A 185 7.20 3.80 -5.02
CA HIS A 185 5.79 3.43 -5.20
C HIS A 185 5.65 1.98 -5.64
N ALA A 186 4.65 1.28 -5.12
CA ALA A 186 4.18 0.07 -5.78
C ALA A 186 3.38 0.47 -7.02
N THR A 187 3.66 -0.15 -8.15
CA THR A 187 2.97 0.12 -9.42
C THR A 187 2.31 -1.15 -9.92
N LEU A 188 1.00 -1.08 -10.09
CA LEU A 188 0.15 -2.11 -10.67
C LEU A 188 -0.30 -1.62 -12.05
N ARG A 189 0.30 -2.16 -13.12
CA ARG A 189 0.10 -1.71 -14.50
C ARG A 189 -0.82 -2.63 -15.28
N ALA A 190 -1.88 -2.10 -15.84
CA ALA A 190 -2.63 -2.76 -16.91
C ALA A 190 -2.12 -2.27 -18.27
N MET A 191 -1.85 -3.19 -19.22
CA MET A 191 -1.24 -2.81 -20.49
C MET A 191 -1.71 -3.68 -21.66
N HIS A 192 -1.58 -3.13 -22.86
CA HIS A 192 -1.62 -3.93 -24.07
C HIS A 192 -0.47 -4.91 -24.09
N TRP A 193 -0.76 -6.14 -24.45
CA TRP A 193 0.24 -7.18 -24.59
C TRP A 193 -0.32 -8.31 -25.45
N THR A 194 0.47 -8.82 -26.36
CA THR A 194 0.11 -9.99 -27.15
C THR A 194 0.96 -11.16 -26.65
N ASP A 195 0.30 -12.24 -26.23
CA ASP A 195 0.97 -13.45 -25.81
C ASP A 195 1.61 -14.11 -27.05
N PRO A 196 2.94 -14.35 -27.02
CA PRO A 196 3.60 -15.08 -28.11
C PRO A 196 3.07 -16.49 -28.33
N GLU A 197 2.42 -17.08 -27.29
CA GLU A 197 1.91 -18.45 -27.29
C GLU A 197 0.37 -18.52 -27.47
N ASP A 198 -0.34 -17.40 -27.26
CA ASP A 198 -1.80 -17.31 -27.39
C ASP A 198 -2.22 -15.90 -27.90
N GLU A 199 -2.39 -15.76 -29.21
CA GLU A 199 -2.78 -14.52 -29.86
C GLU A 199 -4.13 -13.93 -29.39
N ASN A 200 -4.96 -14.71 -28.69
CA ASN A 200 -6.19 -14.21 -28.11
C ASN A 200 -5.93 -13.35 -26.87
N LYS A 201 -4.78 -13.47 -26.20
CA LYS A 201 -4.39 -12.63 -25.08
C LYS A 201 -3.92 -11.27 -25.58
N LYS A 202 -4.72 -10.25 -25.36
CA LYS A 202 -4.50 -8.88 -25.82
C LYS A 202 -4.06 -7.93 -24.72
N TYR A 203 -4.27 -8.33 -23.46
CA TYR A 203 -3.99 -7.50 -22.29
C TYR A 203 -3.22 -8.28 -21.23
N LYS A 204 -2.33 -7.58 -20.52
CA LYS A 204 -1.61 -8.10 -19.38
C LYS A 204 -1.89 -7.20 -18.18
N VAL A 205 -2.24 -7.82 -17.06
CA VAL A 205 -2.56 -7.13 -15.82
C VAL A 205 -1.81 -7.75 -14.66
N PRO A 206 -1.58 -7.02 -13.55
CA PRO A 206 -0.89 -7.56 -12.39
C PRO A 206 -1.72 -8.62 -11.67
N MET A 207 -1.04 -9.57 -11.03
CA MET A 207 -1.64 -10.29 -9.91
C MET A 207 -2.02 -9.31 -8.82
N SER A 208 -3.05 -9.64 -8.05
CA SER A 208 -3.40 -8.84 -6.88
C SER A 208 -2.26 -8.85 -5.86
N LEU A 209 -1.86 -7.68 -5.42
CA LEU A 209 -0.98 -7.49 -4.28
C LEU A 209 -1.83 -7.59 -3.02
N CYS A 210 -1.53 -8.49 -2.11
CA CYS A 210 -2.39 -8.74 -0.96
C CYS A 210 -1.61 -9.15 0.29
N THR A 211 -2.28 -9.05 1.45
CA THR A 211 -1.72 -9.53 2.72
C THR A 211 -2.25 -10.92 3.11
N HIS A 212 -2.77 -11.69 2.16
CA HIS A 212 -3.20 -13.06 2.40
C HIS A 212 -2.04 -13.92 2.88
N ASP A 213 -2.24 -14.66 3.97
CA ASP A 213 -1.23 -15.49 4.64
C ASP A 213 -0.07 -14.73 5.30
N THR A 214 0.03 -13.43 5.16
CA THR A 214 1.08 -12.61 5.80
C THR A 214 0.53 -11.75 6.95
N MET A 215 -0.58 -11.03 6.73
CA MET A 215 -1.21 -10.21 7.74
C MET A 215 -2.73 -10.17 7.57
N ASN A 216 -3.45 -10.31 8.66
CA ASN A 216 -4.89 -10.07 8.75
C ASN A 216 -5.25 -9.45 10.10
N PHE A 217 -6.44 -8.83 10.20
CA PHE A 217 -6.87 -8.12 11.39
C PHE A 217 -8.39 -8.17 11.59
N ASP A 218 -8.83 -8.05 12.86
CA ASP A 218 -10.25 -8.05 13.21
C ASP A 218 -10.89 -6.71 12.93
N TYR A 219 -10.43 -5.65 13.62
CA TYR A 219 -10.97 -4.29 13.58
C TYR A 219 -9.84 -3.29 13.45
N GLY A 220 -10.07 -2.22 12.72
CA GLY A 220 -9.04 -1.23 12.49
C GLY A 220 -9.42 -0.21 11.42
N TYR A 221 -8.55 0.74 11.20
CA TYR A 221 -8.59 1.68 10.09
C TYR A 221 -7.46 1.36 9.11
N ALA A 222 -7.81 0.85 7.95
CA ALA A 222 -6.88 0.63 6.87
C ALA A 222 -6.96 1.76 5.86
N GLU A 223 -5.80 2.25 5.41
CA GLU A 223 -5.70 3.39 4.51
C GLU A 223 -4.61 3.14 3.47
N ILE A 224 -4.88 3.57 2.26
CA ILE A 224 -3.95 3.58 1.14
C ILE A 224 -3.82 5.00 0.60
N ARG A 225 -2.62 5.43 0.26
CA ARG A 225 -2.40 6.61 -0.54
C ARG A 225 -2.02 6.22 -1.94
N ALA A 226 -2.77 6.70 -2.90
CA ALA A 226 -2.63 6.24 -4.27
C ALA A 226 -2.98 7.31 -5.32
N ASN A 227 -2.32 7.18 -6.46
CA ASN A 227 -2.78 7.75 -7.72
C ASN A 227 -3.48 6.63 -8.51
N VAL A 228 -4.77 6.77 -8.68
CA VAL A 228 -5.66 5.73 -9.22
C VAL A 228 -6.05 6.07 -10.65
N PRO A 229 -5.96 5.14 -11.62
CA PRO A 229 -6.38 5.39 -12.98
C PRO A 229 -7.92 5.36 -13.12
N TYR A 230 -8.52 6.52 -13.26
CA TYR A 230 -9.95 6.68 -13.56
C TYR A 230 -10.17 6.63 -15.09
N ILE A 231 -10.13 5.43 -15.62
CA ILE A 231 -10.15 5.17 -17.06
C ILE A 231 -11.26 4.17 -17.40
N ASN A 232 -12.09 4.51 -18.39
CA ASN A 232 -13.11 3.59 -18.89
C ASN A 232 -12.48 2.26 -19.32
N GLY A 233 -13.03 1.17 -18.81
CA GLY A 233 -12.55 -0.18 -19.10
C GLY A 233 -11.41 -0.67 -18.19
N VAL A 234 -10.90 0.17 -17.27
CA VAL A 234 -9.92 -0.20 -16.25
C VAL A 234 -10.61 -0.35 -14.89
N TRP A 235 -10.15 -1.29 -14.08
CA TRP A 235 -10.76 -1.61 -12.79
C TRP A 235 -9.70 -1.70 -11.67
N PRO A 236 -9.21 -0.56 -11.19
CA PRO A 236 -8.40 -0.50 -9.98
C PRO A 236 -9.29 -0.59 -8.74
N SER A 237 -8.77 -1.25 -7.69
CA SER A 237 -9.48 -1.37 -6.41
C SER A 237 -8.53 -1.51 -5.23
N PHE A 238 -9.03 -1.10 -4.06
CA PHE A 238 -8.50 -1.41 -2.75
C PHE A 238 -9.63 -1.96 -1.90
N TRP A 239 -9.48 -3.19 -1.46
CA TRP A 239 -10.53 -3.95 -0.80
C TRP A 239 -9.98 -4.94 0.21
N ALA A 240 -10.84 -5.58 0.96
CA ALA A 240 -10.49 -6.57 1.95
C ALA A 240 -11.50 -7.71 1.94
N THR A 241 -11.08 -8.91 2.32
CA THR A 241 -11.96 -10.06 2.42
C THR A 241 -11.55 -10.98 3.55
N THR A 242 -12.50 -11.81 4.00
CA THR A 242 -12.22 -12.96 4.88
C THR A 242 -11.97 -14.21 4.03
N SER A 243 -11.40 -15.24 4.64
CA SER A 243 -11.28 -16.57 4.05
C SER A 243 -11.18 -17.59 5.17
N CYS A 244 -11.70 -18.78 4.97
CA CYS A 244 -11.56 -19.88 5.92
C CYS A 244 -10.09 -20.25 6.23
N THR A 245 -9.17 -19.86 5.37
CA THR A 245 -7.72 -20.06 5.57
C THR A 245 -7.06 -18.93 6.37
N VAL A 246 -7.74 -17.80 6.57
CA VAL A 246 -7.21 -16.68 7.34
C VAL A 246 -7.19 -17.05 8.82
N LYS A 247 -6.03 -16.84 9.48
CA LYS A 247 -5.86 -17.11 10.91
C LYS A 247 -6.91 -16.35 11.73
N GLY A 248 -7.61 -17.04 12.59
CA GLY A 248 -8.69 -16.49 13.41
C GLY A 248 -10.08 -16.56 12.77
N SER A 249 -10.20 -16.96 11.51
CA SER A 249 -11.49 -17.18 10.85
C SER A 249 -12.31 -18.24 11.57
N ARG A 250 -13.60 -17.97 11.76
CA ARG A 250 -14.56 -18.86 12.42
C ARG A 250 -15.62 -19.39 11.46
N ASN A 251 -15.85 -18.67 10.37
CA ASN A 251 -16.82 -19.05 9.37
C ASN A 251 -16.14 -19.80 8.21
N MET A 252 -16.67 -20.98 7.87
CA MET A 252 -16.11 -21.87 6.85
C MET A 252 -16.91 -21.87 5.55
N GLU A 253 -18.08 -21.27 5.55
CA GLU A 253 -19.01 -21.33 4.41
C GLU A 253 -19.19 -19.98 3.72
N TRP A 254 -19.00 -18.90 4.47
CA TRP A 254 -19.22 -17.54 3.99
C TRP A 254 -17.96 -16.72 4.16
N HIS A 255 -17.73 -15.79 3.24
CA HIS A 255 -16.73 -14.73 3.43
C HIS A 255 -17.33 -13.35 3.23
N ALA A 256 -16.83 -12.41 4.01
CA ALA A 256 -17.13 -10.99 3.86
C ALA A 256 -16.16 -10.37 2.87
N GLU A 257 -16.64 -9.37 2.13
CA GLU A 257 -15.83 -8.51 1.30
C GLU A 257 -16.17 -7.05 1.63
N ILE A 258 -15.15 -6.22 1.73
CA ILE A 258 -15.25 -4.80 2.03
C ILE A 258 -14.46 -4.07 0.95
N ASP A 259 -15.14 -3.38 0.06
CA ASP A 259 -14.52 -2.59 -0.98
C ASP A 259 -14.35 -1.17 -0.49
N CYS A 260 -13.11 -0.80 -0.14
CA CYS A 260 -12.79 0.57 0.24
C CYS A 260 -13.06 1.50 -0.95
N PHE A 261 -12.58 1.13 -2.11
CA PHE A 261 -12.98 1.71 -3.38
C PHE A 261 -12.83 0.73 -4.53
N GLU A 262 -13.70 0.91 -5.51
CA GLU A 262 -13.63 0.31 -6.84
C GLU A 262 -13.94 1.38 -7.89
N VAL A 263 -13.12 1.44 -8.95
CA VAL A 263 -13.40 2.27 -10.12
C VAL A 263 -13.85 1.35 -11.25
N PHE A 264 -15.15 1.27 -11.45
CA PHE A 264 -15.76 0.42 -12.49
C PHE A 264 -15.74 1.10 -13.87
N GLY A 265 -14.56 1.34 -14.40
CA GLY A 265 -14.46 2.04 -15.68
C GLY A 265 -15.11 3.42 -15.65
N SER A 266 -15.15 4.09 -14.50
CA SER A 266 -15.67 5.45 -14.37
C SER A 266 -14.52 6.44 -14.55
N PRO A 267 -14.75 7.55 -15.27
CA PRO A 267 -13.72 8.56 -15.43
C PRO A 267 -13.54 9.47 -14.20
N ASP A 268 -14.40 9.37 -13.20
CA ASP A 268 -14.43 10.31 -12.08
C ASP A 268 -14.97 9.77 -10.76
N THR A 269 -15.49 8.55 -10.72
CA THR A 269 -16.20 8.04 -9.54
C THR A 269 -15.62 6.76 -9.01
N ALA A 270 -15.33 6.75 -7.71
CA ALA A 270 -15.04 5.55 -6.91
C ALA A 270 -16.25 5.16 -6.06
N VAL A 271 -16.49 3.89 -5.93
CA VAL A 271 -17.62 3.32 -5.18
C VAL A 271 -17.09 2.43 -4.06
N ALA A 272 -17.56 2.63 -2.84
CA ALA A 272 -17.33 1.73 -1.74
C ALA A 272 -18.52 0.76 -1.58
N ASN A 273 -18.27 -0.43 -1.02
CA ASN A 273 -19.29 -1.46 -0.88
C ASN A 273 -18.96 -2.49 0.20
N ILE A 274 -19.94 -3.32 0.54
CA ILE A 274 -19.74 -4.57 1.26
C ILE A 274 -20.47 -5.69 0.54
N HIS A 275 -19.89 -6.89 0.59
CA HIS A 275 -20.49 -8.08 0.02
C HIS A 275 -20.39 -9.25 0.99
N LYS A 276 -21.35 -10.16 0.91
CA LYS A 276 -21.30 -11.44 1.57
C LYS A 276 -21.37 -12.53 0.51
N TRP A 277 -20.35 -13.36 0.46
CA TRP A 277 -20.22 -14.45 -0.48
C TRP A 277 -20.35 -15.80 0.22
N TYR A 278 -20.94 -16.73 -0.46
CA TYR A 278 -20.99 -18.11 -0.03
C TYR A 278 -19.81 -18.88 -0.61
N ASP A 279 -19.02 -19.49 0.23
CA ASP A 279 -17.81 -20.22 -0.15
C ASP A 279 -18.04 -21.72 0.02
N GLU A 280 -18.78 -22.35 -0.92
CA GLU A 280 -18.69 -23.80 -1.05
C GLU A 280 -17.35 -24.15 -1.72
N PHE A 281 -16.71 -25.21 -1.31
CA PHE A 281 -15.37 -25.70 -1.74
C PHE A 281 -15.11 -25.70 -3.25
N ASP A 282 -16.10 -25.38 -4.07
CA ASP A 282 -15.96 -25.15 -5.50
C ASP A 282 -16.56 -23.81 -5.90
N PHE A 283 -15.69 -22.79 -5.92
CA PHE A 283 -16.00 -21.44 -6.37
C PHE A 283 -16.75 -21.38 -7.72
N ARG A 284 -16.57 -22.37 -8.61
CA ARG A 284 -17.25 -22.45 -9.90
C ARG A 284 -18.68 -22.98 -9.80
N ALA A 285 -18.93 -23.94 -8.91
CA ALA A 285 -20.27 -24.52 -8.72
C ALA A 285 -21.23 -23.52 -8.09
N VAL A 286 -20.69 -22.62 -7.30
CA VAL A 286 -21.44 -21.62 -6.56
C VAL A 286 -21.96 -20.49 -7.46
N TYR A 287 -21.28 -20.12 -8.49
CA TYR A 287 -21.71 -19.04 -9.40
C TYR A 287 -23.04 -19.30 -10.13
N GLN A 288 -23.60 -20.44 -10.01
CA GLN A 288 -24.85 -20.83 -10.72
C GLN A 288 -26.11 -20.80 -9.88
N LYS A 289 -26.11 -20.54 -8.57
CA LYS A 289 -27.31 -20.52 -7.71
C LYS A 289 -27.66 -19.09 -7.22
N GLU A 290 -28.92 -18.77 -7.10
CA GLU A 290 -29.49 -17.44 -6.84
C GLU A 290 -29.14 -16.79 -5.48
N TYR A 291 -28.41 -17.45 -4.57
CA TYR A 291 -28.22 -17.03 -3.17
C TYR A 291 -26.79 -16.68 -2.77
N ARG A 292 -25.97 -16.31 -3.71
CA ARG A 292 -24.53 -16.34 -3.56
C ARG A 292 -23.86 -15.09 -3.13
N HIS A 293 -24.52 -14.04 -3.38
CA HIS A 293 -23.98 -12.72 -3.30
C HIS A 293 -25.06 -11.77 -2.80
N THR A 294 -24.81 -11.19 -1.66
CA THR A 294 -25.60 -10.08 -1.16
C THR A 294 -24.72 -8.84 -1.12
N GLN A 295 -25.24 -7.82 -1.70
CA GLN A 295 -24.59 -6.54 -1.87
C GLN A 295 -25.40 -5.48 -1.12
N TYR A 296 -24.75 -4.44 -0.65
CA TYR A 296 -25.43 -3.29 -0.06
C TYR A 296 -26.60 -2.83 -0.96
N PRO A 297 -27.72 -2.32 -0.41
CA PRO A 297 -28.89 -1.98 -1.20
C PRO A 297 -28.56 -1.16 -2.43
N ARG A 298 -29.12 -1.53 -3.57
CA ARG A 298 -28.85 -0.86 -4.85
C ARG A 298 -29.25 0.63 -4.74
N GLY A 299 -28.28 1.51 -5.01
CA GLY A 299 -28.49 2.96 -5.05
C GLY A 299 -27.99 3.71 -3.81
N GLU A 300 -27.63 3.01 -2.72
CA GLU A 300 -27.19 3.65 -1.47
C GLU A 300 -25.69 3.45 -1.16
N ARG A 301 -24.92 2.88 -2.09
CA ARG A 301 -23.49 2.66 -1.91
C ARG A 301 -22.78 3.98 -1.68
N PRO A 302 -21.88 4.05 -0.67
CA PRO A 302 -21.01 5.20 -0.51
C PRO A 302 -20.24 5.48 -1.81
N ARG A 303 -20.19 6.74 -2.21
CA ARG A 303 -19.54 7.18 -3.45
C ARG A 303 -18.72 8.42 -3.20
N TRP A 304 -17.62 8.47 -3.91
CA TRP A 304 -16.82 9.68 -4.02
C TRP A 304 -16.67 10.02 -5.51
N THR A 305 -16.99 11.26 -5.86
CA THR A 305 -16.78 11.78 -7.21
C THR A 305 -15.68 12.82 -7.14
N ALA A 306 -14.70 12.68 -8.01
CA ALA A 306 -13.55 13.58 -8.08
C ALA A 306 -14.00 15.02 -8.29
N PRO A 307 -13.53 15.98 -7.47
CA PRO A 307 -13.87 17.39 -7.67
C PRO A 307 -13.34 17.95 -8.98
N ASN A 308 -12.24 17.38 -9.50
CA ASN A 308 -11.59 17.77 -10.74
C ASN A 308 -11.40 16.55 -11.66
N PRO A 309 -12.42 16.12 -12.40
CA PRO A 309 -12.32 14.93 -13.25
C PRO A 309 -11.23 15.00 -14.33
N GLU A 310 -10.86 16.22 -14.78
CA GLU A 310 -9.84 16.41 -15.82
C GLU A 310 -8.43 16.11 -15.34
N THR A 311 -8.16 16.25 -14.03
CA THR A 311 -6.84 16.07 -13.43
C THR A 311 -6.73 14.85 -12.52
N ILE A 312 -7.83 14.13 -12.29
CA ILE A 312 -7.90 13.04 -11.31
C ILE A 312 -6.85 11.96 -11.53
N ASN A 313 -6.49 11.67 -12.77
CA ASN A 313 -5.47 10.67 -13.09
C ASN A 313 -4.04 11.09 -12.70
N ASP A 314 -3.83 12.38 -12.42
CA ASP A 314 -2.56 12.95 -12.00
C ASP A 314 -2.55 13.28 -10.49
N GLU A 315 -3.67 13.04 -9.79
CA GLU A 315 -3.83 13.39 -8.39
C GLU A 315 -3.61 12.19 -7.47
N TRP A 316 -3.10 12.49 -6.28
CA TRP A 316 -2.92 11.52 -5.21
C TRP A 316 -3.97 11.75 -4.14
N HIS A 317 -4.68 10.69 -3.77
CA HIS A 317 -5.69 10.71 -2.72
C HIS A 317 -5.41 9.65 -1.68
N THR A 318 -5.94 9.83 -0.47
CA THR A 318 -6.02 8.78 0.53
C THR A 318 -7.41 8.16 0.49
N TYR A 319 -7.46 6.83 0.48
CA TYR A 319 -8.69 6.06 0.57
C TYR A 319 -8.61 5.17 1.80
N GLY A 320 -9.60 5.25 2.67
CA GLY A 320 -9.58 4.52 3.91
C GLY A 320 -10.92 3.90 4.28
N PHE A 321 -10.86 2.79 5.01
CA PHE A 321 -12.05 2.25 5.67
C PHE A 321 -11.75 1.90 7.13
N GLU A 322 -12.73 2.16 7.99
CA GLU A 322 -12.73 1.75 9.39
C GLU A 322 -13.70 0.60 9.57
N LYS A 323 -13.18 -0.58 9.93
CA LYS A 323 -14.00 -1.73 10.35
C LYS A 323 -14.09 -1.76 11.85
N THR A 324 -15.32 -1.67 12.36
CA THR A 324 -15.65 -1.84 13.79
C THR A 324 -16.45 -3.13 14.00
N GLU A 325 -16.89 -3.37 15.22
CA GLU A 325 -17.80 -4.51 15.52
C GLU A 325 -19.17 -4.38 14.84
N THR A 326 -19.58 -3.17 14.46
CA THR A 326 -20.97 -2.92 14.01
C THR A 326 -21.10 -2.26 12.65
N VAL A 327 -20.07 -1.51 12.22
CA VAL A 327 -20.12 -0.76 10.96
C VAL A 327 -18.78 -0.78 10.25
N VAL A 328 -18.83 -0.60 8.95
CA VAL A 328 -17.69 -0.19 8.13
C VAL A 328 -17.93 1.23 7.65
N ASN A 329 -17.03 2.14 8.01
CA ASN A 329 -17.04 3.53 7.58
C ASN A 329 -16.00 3.74 6.47
N PHE A 330 -16.32 4.57 5.48
CA PHE A 330 -15.46 4.83 4.33
C PHE A 330 -15.07 6.31 4.26
N TYR A 331 -13.85 6.56 3.83
CA TYR A 331 -13.23 7.87 3.80
C TYR A 331 -12.43 8.10 2.53
N VAL A 332 -12.46 9.33 2.00
CA VAL A 332 -11.51 9.80 0.98
C VAL A 332 -10.92 11.12 1.48
N ASP A 333 -9.60 11.22 1.45
CA ASP A 333 -8.85 12.37 2.00
C ASP A 333 -9.25 12.72 3.43
N GLY A 334 -9.55 11.68 4.24
CA GLY A 334 -10.03 11.80 5.61
C GLY A 334 -11.45 12.32 5.76
N ASN A 335 -12.15 12.58 4.66
CA ASN A 335 -13.55 12.95 4.68
C ASN A 335 -14.43 11.71 4.65
N PHE A 336 -15.36 11.62 5.59
CA PHE A 336 -16.34 10.55 5.62
C PHE A 336 -17.25 10.60 4.39
N ILE A 337 -17.38 9.48 3.67
CA ILE A 337 -18.22 9.38 2.46
C ILE A 337 -19.43 8.47 2.64
N GLY A 338 -19.47 7.67 3.70
CA GLY A 338 -20.60 6.81 4.02
C GLY A 338 -20.23 5.63 4.90
N SER A 339 -21.22 4.86 5.30
CA SER A 339 -21.05 3.67 6.15
C SER A 339 -21.97 2.54 5.75
N CYS A 340 -21.57 1.32 6.08
CA CYS A 340 -22.38 0.10 5.96
C CYS A 340 -22.54 -0.57 7.33
N ASP A 341 -23.78 -0.83 7.74
CA ASP A 341 -24.07 -1.63 8.94
C ASP A 341 -23.74 -3.11 8.66
N ILE A 342 -22.88 -3.71 9.47
CA ILE A 342 -22.44 -5.10 9.34
C ILE A 342 -23.07 -6.04 10.38
N VAL A 343 -24.09 -5.57 11.09
CA VAL A 343 -24.84 -6.34 12.08
C VAL A 343 -26.32 -6.43 11.71
N ASN A 344 -26.92 -5.29 11.32
CA ASN A 344 -28.36 -5.16 11.13
C ASN A 344 -28.78 -4.97 9.66
N SER A 345 -27.90 -5.17 8.70
CA SER A 345 -28.22 -5.04 7.27
C SER A 345 -29.06 -6.22 6.77
N TYR A 346 -30.26 -6.37 7.33
CA TYR A 346 -31.18 -7.47 7.04
C TYR A 346 -31.56 -7.60 5.56
N ASP A 347 -31.49 -6.50 4.81
CA ASP A 347 -31.75 -6.49 3.38
C ASP A 347 -30.65 -7.26 2.60
N ILE A 348 -29.51 -7.46 3.22
CA ILE A 348 -28.38 -8.19 2.63
C ILE A 348 -28.49 -9.68 2.98
N HIS A 349 -28.52 -10.00 4.27
CA HIS A 349 -28.69 -11.37 4.77
C HIS A 349 -28.95 -11.34 6.28
N PRO A 350 -29.81 -12.26 6.80
CA PRO A 350 -30.11 -12.28 8.25
C PRO A 350 -28.93 -12.63 9.14
N ASP A 351 -27.88 -13.28 8.61
CA ASP A 351 -26.65 -13.59 9.34
C ASP A 351 -25.47 -12.83 8.76
N MET A 352 -25.01 -11.82 9.46
CA MET A 352 -23.86 -10.97 9.13
C MET A 352 -22.59 -11.34 9.93
N SER A 353 -22.61 -12.48 10.65
CA SER A 353 -21.51 -12.88 11.55
C SER A 353 -20.14 -12.99 10.87
N VAL A 354 -20.11 -13.27 9.59
CA VAL A 354 -18.86 -13.35 8.80
C VAL A 354 -18.07 -12.05 8.80
N PHE A 355 -18.74 -10.90 8.96
CA PHE A 355 -18.05 -9.62 9.07
C PHE A 355 -17.31 -9.44 10.39
N GLN A 356 -17.50 -10.35 11.35
CA GLN A 356 -16.73 -10.37 12.59
C GLN A 356 -15.39 -11.13 12.46
N ASP A 357 -15.20 -11.84 11.37
CA ASP A 357 -13.97 -12.57 11.10
C ASP A 357 -12.84 -11.63 10.65
N PRO A 358 -11.58 -12.02 10.89
CA PRO A 358 -10.44 -11.26 10.39
C PRO A 358 -10.43 -11.14 8.88
N ILE A 359 -9.97 -9.99 8.41
CA ILE A 359 -9.84 -9.66 6.99
C ILE A 359 -8.38 -9.43 6.62
N PHE A 360 -8.06 -9.60 5.35
CA PHE A 360 -6.78 -9.25 4.75
C PHE A 360 -6.99 -8.27 3.59
N LEU A 361 -5.98 -7.46 3.30
CA LEU A 361 -6.02 -6.38 2.30
C LEU A 361 -5.65 -6.88 0.91
N ILE A 362 -6.29 -6.31 -0.11
CA ILE A 362 -6.05 -6.62 -1.51
C ILE A 362 -6.07 -5.34 -2.35
N MET A 363 -5.11 -5.22 -3.27
CA MET A 363 -5.08 -4.22 -4.32
C MET A 363 -4.97 -4.91 -5.67
N ASN A 364 -5.73 -4.46 -6.64
CA ASN A 364 -5.63 -4.94 -8.02
C ASN A 364 -5.89 -3.82 -9.03
N ASN A 365 -5.40 -4.04 -10.23
CA ASN A 365 -5.69 -3.21 -11.39
C ASN A 365 -6.00 -4.15 -12.56
N HIS A 366 -7.26 -4.26 -12.91
CA HIS A 366 -7.76 -5.16 -13.94
C HIS A 366 -8.35 -4.38 -15.12
N VAL A 367 -8.73 -5.07 -16.19
CA VAL A 367 -9.43 -4.47 -17.31
C VAL A 367 -10.70 -5.26 -17.64
N PHE A 368 -11.73 -4.54 -18.11
CA PHE A 368 -12.93 -5.15 -18.67
C PHE A 368 -12.72 -5.36 -20.17
N ASP A 369 -12.52 -6.60 -20.57
CA ASP A 369 -12.46 -6.98 -21.96
C ASP A 369 -13.84 -7.36 -22.52
N GLU A 370 -13.91 -7.75 -23.79
CA GLU A 370 -15.14 -8.13 -24.48
C GLU A 370 -15.88 -9.32 -23.83
N THR A 371 -15.25 -10.04 -22.90
CA THR A 371 -15.87 -11.13 -22.18
C THR A 371 -16.64 -10.68 -20.93
N ALA A 372 -16.44 -9.44 -20.49
CA ALA A 372 -17.11 -8.80 -19.36
C ALA A 372 -18.53 -8.34 -19.72
N ARG A 373 -19.42 -9.29 -20.03
CA ARG A 373 -20.75 -9.05 -20.61
C ARG A 373 -21.69 -8.14 -19.80
N TYR A 374 -21.36 -7.88 -18.57
CA TYR A 374 -22.19 -7.09 -17.63
C TYR A 374 -21.66 -5.64 -17.44
N GLN A 375 -20.54 -5.32 -18.06
CA GLN A 375 -19.95 -3.97 -17.94
C GLN A 375 -20.25 -3.13 -19.17
N PRO A 376 -20.68 -1.88 -18.97
CA PRO A 376 -20.98 -0.97 -20.08
C PRO A 376 -19.73 -0.38 -20.74
N ASN A 377 -18.60 -0.36 -20.03
CA ASN A 377 -17.35 0.25 -20.46
C ASN A 377 -16.28 -0.80 -20.64
N LEU A 378 -15.89 -1.08 -21.87
CA LEU A 378 -14.84 -2.03 -22.19
C LEU A 378 -13.54 -1.31 -22.51
N ILE A 379 -12.41 -1.94 -22.22
CA ILE A 379 -11.11 -1.37 -22.57
C ILE A 379 -10.88 -1.31 -24.08
N SER A 380 -11.53 -2.19 -24.84
CA SER A 380 -11.50 -2.16 -26.31
C SER A 380 -12.06 -0.88 -26.90
N ASP A 381 -12.93 -0.17 -26.17
CA ASP A 381 -13.50 1.13 -26.58
C ASP A 381 -12.53 2.30 -26.34
N ASN A 382 -11.49 2.07 -25.52
CA ASN A 382 -10.50 3.08 -25.12
C ASN A 382 -9.05 2.52 -25.13
N PRO A 383 -8.62 1.85 -26.20
CA PRO A 383 -7.34 1.15 -26.19
C PRO A 383 -6.14 2.08 -26.03
N GLU A 384 -6.25 3.33 -26.49
CA GLU A 384 -5.20 4.35 -26.37
C GLU A 384 -4.93 4.82 -24.93
N LYS A 385 -5.81 4.46 -23.98
CA LYS A 385 -5.65 4.79 -22.57
C LYS A 385 -4.70 3.84 -21.83
N LEU A 386 -4.27 2.77 -22.46
CA LEU A 386 -3.24 1.89 -21.89
C LEU A 386 -1.82 2.34 -22.30
N PRO A 387 -0.80 2.16 -21.47
CA PRO A 387 -0.87 1.52 -20.15
C PRO A 387 -1.55 2.40 -19.09
N ALA A 388 -2.27 1.75 -18.18
CA ALA A 388 -2.92 2.38 -17.05
C ALA A 388 -2.21 1.96 -15.75
N ASP A 389 -1.58 2.90 -15.08
CA ASP A 389 -0.80 2.67 -13.87
C ASP A 389 -1.61 3.05 -12.63
N TYR A 390 -1.72 2.11 -11.72
CA TYR A 390 -2.20 2.34 -10.36
C TYR A 390 -0.94 2.42 -9.47
N HIS A 391 -0.60 3.64 -9.04
CA HIS A 391 0.54 3.90 -8.20
C HIS A 391 0.10 3.97 -6.73
N ILE A 392 0.81 3.26 -5.87
CA ILE A 392 0.56 3.20 -4.43
C ILE A 392 1.79 3.72 -3.70
N ASP A 393 1.65 4.84 -3.01
CA ASP A 393 2.71 5.46 -2.20
C ASP A 393 2.92 4.67 -0.90
N TRP A 394 1.84 4.38 -0.20
CA TRP A 394 1.87 3.58 1.01
C TRP A 394 0.53 2.90 1.31
N VAL A 395 0.60 1.85 2.12
CA VAL A 395 -0.56 1.20 2.77
C VAL A 395 -0.31 1.15 4.27
N ARG A 396 -1.27 1.58 5.08
CA ARG A 396 -1.14 1.64 6.54
C ARG A 396 -2.35 1.07 7.23
N LEU A 397 -2.12 0.38 8.34
CA LEU A 397 -3.15 -0.11 9.25
C LEU A 397 -2.96 0.52 10.62
N TYR A 398 -4.06 1.02 11.16
CA TYR A 398 -4.13 1.59 12.48
C TYR A 398 -5.19 0.85 13.30
N MET A 399 -4.94 0.68 14.59
CA MET A 399 -5.88 0.03 15.51
C MET A 399 -6.07 0.88 16.76
N LYS A 400 -7.21 0.75 17.40
CA LYS A 400 -7.41 1.31 18.72
C LYS A 400 -6.71 0.41 19.75
N PRO A 401 -6.05 0.98 20.77
CA PRO A 401 -5.55 0.20 21.89
C PRO A 401 -6.68 -0.67 22.47
N ASP A 402 -6.37 -1.93 22.75
CA ASP A 402 -7.30 -2.91 23.34
C ASP A 402 -8.54 -3.28 22.49
N LYS A 403 -8.53 -2.94 21.18
CA LYS A 403 -9.62 -3.26 20.25
C LYS A 403 -9.14 -4.07 19.06
N GLY A 404 -9.63 -5.31 18.97
CA GLY A 404 -9.29 -6.24 17.90
C GLY A 404 -7.89 -6.85 18.03
N ASN A 405 -7.54 -7.69 17.07
CA ASN A 405 -6.25 -8.33 16.99
C ASN A 405 -5.68 -8.13 15.59
N ILE A 406 -4.36 -8.08 15.52
CA ILE A 406 -3.60 -8.24 14.29
C ILE A 406 -2.88 -9.60 14.33
N TYR A 407 -2.93 -10.31 13.21
CA TYR A 407 -2.34 -11.63 13.07
C TYR A 407 -1.26 -11.56 12.00
N ILE A 408 -0.01 -11.62 12.40
CA ILE A 408 1.14 -11.56 11.49
C ILE A 408 1.73 -12.96 11.37
N ASN A 409 2.03 -13.38 10.15
CA ASN A 409 2.79 -14.56 9.84
C ASN A 409 4.20 -14.13 9.42
N GLU A 410 5.20 -14.47 10.20
CA GLU A 410 6.59 -14.10 9.94
C GLU A 410 7.24 -14.94 8.82
N THR A 411 6.55 -15.99 8.35
CA THR A 411 7.04 -16.78 7.22
C THR A 411 6.84 -16.01 5.92
N PRO A 412 7.90 -15.66 5.19
CA PRO A 412 7.78 -14.95 3.93
C PRO A 412 6.93 -15.74 2.92
N ALA A 413 6.11 -15.04 2.16
CA ALA A 413 5.44 -15.59 1.00
C ALA A 413 6.46 -15.97 -0.09
N GLU A 414 6.06 -16.84 -0.99
CA GLU A 414 6.88 -17.15 -2.15
C GLU A 414 6.44 -16.32 -3.35
N TYR A 415 7.40 -15.75 -4.09
CA TYR A 415 7.10 -15.19 -5.40
C TYR A 415 6.56 -16.30 -6.28
N PRO A 416 5.42 -16.09 -6.95
CA PRO A 416 5.05 -16.94 -8.07
C PRO A 416 6.18 -16.90 -9.09
N ASP A 417 6.53 -18.07 -9.69
CA ASP A 417 7.70 -18.15 -10.59
C ASP A 417 7.58 -17.13 -11.73
N ARG A 418 8.29 -16.00 -11.58
CA ARG A 418 8.35 -14.90 -12.56
C ARG A 418 8.94 -15.32 -13.90
N ASN A 419 9.59 -16.48 -13.92
CA ASN A 419 10.29 -17.01 -15.09
C ASN A 419 9.64 -18.29 -15.64
N ALA A 420 8.48 -18.71 -15.13
CA ALA A 420 7.83 -19.94 -15.59
C ALA A 420 7.56 -19.90 -17.11
N SER A 421 7.24 -18.71 -17.64
CA SER A 421 7.07 -18.50 -19.08
C SER A 421 8.37 -18.49 -19.90
N GLN A 422 9.53 -18.32 -19.25
CA GLN A 422 10.84 -18.34 -19.92
C GLN A 422 11.54 -19.72 -19.86
N LYS A 423 11.10 -20.60 -18.95
CA LYS A 423 11.68 -21.95 -18.79
C LYS A 423 10.99 -23.03 -19.62
N ALA A 424 9.88 -22.70 -20.28
CA ALA A 424 9.19 -23.61 -21.21
C ALA A 424 9.68 -23.39 -22.64
N LYS A 425 11.00 -23.34 -22.82
CA LYS A 425 11.67 -23.44 -24.13
C LYS A 425 12.66 -24.56 -24.11
#